data_650025f12da56fc6bf3bee82676743c9
#
_entry.id   650025f12da56fc6bf3bee82676743c9
#
_cell.length_a   1.000
_cell.length_b   1.000
_cell.length_c   1.000
_cell.angle_alpha   90.00
_cell.angle_beta   90.00
_cell.angle_gamma   90.00
#
_symmetry.space_group_name_H-M   'P 1'
#
loop_
_entity.id
_entity.type
_entity.pdbx_description
1 polymer ?
#
loop_
_entity_poly.entity_id
_entity_poly.type
_entity_poly.pdbx_seq_one_letter_code
_entity_poly.pdbx_strand_id
1 'polypeptide(L)'
;MRNSSKISKKYISSSSPDFKAWKTRTDRLLIRRFGKDSYEFKSFSRISYSLSFFTSGTPDSAFVEACADGLRSAKAVLETYLDEFSDKGETGSTANVGDYSKVFIVHGHNGELRERVARIIERQGLTAVVLNEQSNQGKTIIEKLEVEGSAAGAVRLFTADDEGRAQAEQSAKPRARQNVVFEAGYFIGRLRRENVAILVDKDIEIPSDLQGVVYTGTDNWEFSLLKELKSMGYSIDLNKLVF
;
A
#
# COMPACT_ATOMS: atom_id res chain seq x y z
N MET A 1 -44.95 25.36 8.78
CA MET A 1 -44.79 25.25 7.33
C MET A 1 -43.53 24.42 7.04
N ARG A 2 -43.68 23.14 6.66
CA ARG A 2 -42.57 22.22 6.37
C ARG A 2 -42.19 22.40 4.91
N ASN A 3 -40.97 22.89 4.65
CA ASN A 3 -40.43 23.04 3.29
C ASN A 3 -39.93 21.67 2.81
N SER A 4 -40.78 20.97 2.04
CA SER A 4 -40.41 19.74 1.35
C SER A 4 -39.54 20.14 0.15
N SER A 5 -38.21 20.06 0.30
CA SER A 5 -37.30 20.13 -0.85
C SER A 5 -37.51 18.88 -1.69
N LYS A 6 -38.29 18.99 -2.77
CA LYS A 6 -38.37 17.98 -3.84
C LYS A 6 -36.96 17.85 -4.45
N ILE A 7 -36.27 16.77 -4.11
CA ILE A 7 -35.08 16.33 -4.83
C ILE A 7 -35.56 15.94 -6.25
N SER A 8 -35.32 16.80 -7.21
CA SER A 8 -35.53 16.52 -8.63
C SER A 8 -34.66 15.34 -9.01
N LYS A 9 -35.24 14.18 -9.32
CA LYS A 9 -34.52 13.06 -9.94
C LYS A 9 -33.96 13.54 -11.28
N LYS A 10 -32.66 13.83 -11.31
CA LYS A 10 -31.97 14.23 -12.54
C LYS A 10 -31.90 13.00 -13.44
N TYR A 11 -32.67 12.98 -14.53
CA TYR A 11 -32.60 11.93 -15.54
C TYR A 11 -31.26 12.01 -16.26
N ILE A 12 -30.46 10.95 -16.21
CA ILE A 12 -29.15 10.88 -16.85
C ILE A 12 -29.29 10.13 -18.16
N SER A 13 -28.83 10.74 -19.25
CA SER A 13 -28.68 10.10 -20.57
C SER A 13 -27.20 9.95 -20.93
N SER A 14 -26.89 9.11 -21.90
CA SER A 14 -25.51 8.92 -22.40
C SER A 14 -24.88 10.19 -22.99
N SER A 15 -25.69 11.20 -23.36
CA SER A 15 -25.23 12.51 -23.84
C SER A 15 -24.90 13.48 -22.70
N SER A 16 -25.34 13.22 -21.46
CA SER A 16 -25.15 14.15 -20.33
C SER A 16 -23.68 14.34 -19.96
N PRO A 17 -23.25 15.54 -19.55
CA PRO A 17 -21.88 15.79 -19.10
C PRO A 17 -21.45 14.90 -17.93
N ASP A 18 -22.37 14.66 -16.99
CA ASP A 18 -22.10 13.84 -15.80
C ASP A 18 -21.80 12.38 -16.19
N PHE A 19 -22.56 11.82 -17.15
CA PHE A 19 -22.30 10.49 -17.67
C PHE A 19 -20.94 10.41 -18.39
N LYS A 20 -20.64 11.36 -19.26
CA LYS A 20 -19.36 11.40 -19.99
C LYS A 20 -18.17 11.50 -19.06
N ALA A 21 -18.28 12.33 -18.01
CA ALA A 21 -17.24 12.47 -17.00
C ALA A 21 -17.04 11.16 -16.21
N TRP A 22 -18.13 10.51 -15.78
CA TRP A 22 -18.09 9.22 -15.12
C TRP A 22 -17.45 8.15 -16.01
N LYS A 23 -17.92 8.00 -17.25
CA LYS A 23 -17.40 7.01 -18.20
C LYS A 23 -15.89 7.17 -18.42
N THR A 24 -15.45 8.42 -18.66
CA THR A 24 -14.03 8.72 -18.86
C THR A 24 -13.17 8.38 -17.63
N ARG A 25 -13.66 8.68 -16.42
CA ARG A 25 -12.93 8.35 -15.18
C ARG A 25 -12.82 6.84 -15.01
N THR A 26 -13.90 6.10 -15.25
CA THR A 26 -13.94 4.64 -15.14
C THR A 26 -13.03 3.98 -16.17
N ASP A 27 -13.06 4.42 -17.43
CA ASP A 27 -12.16 3.92 -18.48
C ASP A 27 -10.69 4.10 -18.11
N ARG A 28 -10.32 5.31 -17.66
CA ARG A 28 -8.94 5.58 -17.21
C ARG A 28 -8.52 4.71 -16.01
N LEU A 29 -9.43 4.47 -15.09
CA LEU A 29 -9.20 3.62 -13.92
C LEU A 29 -8.95 2.18 -14.38
N LEU A 30 -9.82 1.64 -15.23
CA LEU A 30 -9.69 0.27 -15.75
C LEU A 30 -8.42 0.09 -16.59
N ILE A 31 -8.08 1.06 -17.46
CA ILE A 31 -6.84 1.03 -18.24
C ILE A 31 -5.61 1.05 -17.32
N ARG A 32 -5.63 1.88 -16.28
CA ARG A 32 -4.53 1.96 -15.31
C ARG A 32 -4.37 0.67 -14.54
N ARG A 33 -5.47 0.02 -14.19
CA ARG A 33 -5.47 -1.18 -13.34
C ARG A 33 -5.17 -2.45 -14.10
N PHE A 34 -5.77 -2.61 -15.28
CA PHE A 34 -5.75 -3.87 -16.06
C PHE A 34 -4.95 -3.77 -17.36
N GLY A 35 -4.75 -2.57 -17.87
CA GLY A 35 -4.18 -2.34 -19.19
C GLY A 35 -5.24 -2.13 -20.28
N LYS A 36 -4.85 -1.43 -21.36
CA LYS A 36 -5.75 -1.08 -22.47
C LYS A 36 -6.24 -2.31 -23.25
N ASP A 37 -5.42 -3.35 -23.30
CA ASP A 37 -5.72 -4.57 -24.06
C ASP A 37 -6.32 -5.70 -23.22
N SER A 38 -6.57 -5.46 -21.94
CA SER A 38 -7.13 -6.45 -21.01
C SER A 38 -8.57 -6.86 -21.40
N TYR A 39 -8.95 -8.05 -20.95
CA TYR A 39 -10.31 -8.56 -21.08
C TYR A 39 -11.30 -7.67 -20.31
N GLU A 40 -10.94 -7.25 -19.11
CA GLU A 40 -11.75 -6.43 -18.19
C GLU A 40 -12.09 -5.09 -18.83
N PHE A 41 -11.10 -4.38 -19.37
CA PHE A 41 -11.34 -3.11 -20.04
C PHE A 41 -12.17 -3.30 -21.33
N LYS A 42 -11.87 -4.30 -22.14
CA LYS A 42 -12.61 -4.60 -23.37
C LYS A 42 -14.07 -4.99 -23.10
N SER A 43 -14.30 -5.80 -22.06
CA SER A 43 -15.64 -6.21 -21.61
C SER A 43 -16.47 -4.99 -21.17
N PHE A 44 -15.90 -4.15 -20.31
CA PHE A 44 -16.57 -2.91 -19.86
C PHE A 44 -16.83 -1.91 -21.00
N SER A 45 -15.90 -1.79 -21.94
CA SER A 45 -16.02 -0.84 -23.07
C SER A 45 -17.11 -1.20 -24.07
N ARG A 46 -17.52 -2.49 -24.13
CA ARG A 46 -18.58 -2.99 -25.02
C ARG A 46 -20.00 -2.73 -24.49
N ILE A 47 -20.14 -2.28 -23.26
CA ILE A 47 -21.46 -1.99 -22.68
C ILE A 47 -22.08 -0.83 -23.43
N SER A 48 -23.28 -1.06 -23.97
CA SER A 48 -24.07 -0.01 -24.63
C SER A 48 -24.86 0.80 -23.62
N TYR A 49 -24.85 2.11 -23.78
CA TYR A 49 -25.57 3.08 -22.94
C TYR A 49 -26.59 3.89 -23.75
N SER A 50 -26.87 3.44 -24.96
CA SER A 50 -27.80 4.11 -25.88
C SER A 50 -28.55 3.08 -26.73
N LEU A 51 -29.63 3.51 -27.33
CA LEU A 51 -30.35 2.68 -28.27
C LEU A 51 -29.52 2.39 -29.52
N SER A 52 -29.56 1.13 -29.99
CA SER A 52 -28.91 0.72 -31.25
C SER A 52 -29.67 1.19 -32.48
N PHE A 53 -31.00 1.34 -32.38
CA PHE A 53 -31.88 1.82 -33.42
C PHE A 53 -32.88 2.80 -32.84
N PHE A 54 -33.11 3.92 -33.53
CA PHE A 54 -34.11 4.90 -33.16
C PHE A 54 -34.64 5.65 -34.41
N THR A 55 -35.83 6.18 -34.30
CA THR A 55 -36.49 6.98 -35.33
C THR A 55 -36.78 8.38 -34.81
N SER A 56 -37.22 9.29 -35.69
CA SER A 56 -37.61 10.64 -35.30
C SER A 56 -38.76 10.69 -34.28
N GLY A 57 -39.52 9.60 -34.11
CA GLY A 57 -40.58 9.48 -33.13
C GLY A 57 -40.17 8.80 -31.82
N THR A 58 -38.89 8.43 -31.64
CA THR A 58 -38.43 7.81 -30.43
C THR A 58 -38.43 8.80 -29.26
N PRO A 59 -39.15 8.56 -28.16
CA PRO A 59 -39.23 9.51 -27.05
C PRO A 59 -37.93 9.59 -26.28
N ASP A 60 -37.63 10.75 -25.71
CA ASP A 60 -36.41 10.97 -24.88
C ASP A 60 -36.30 10.00 -23.70
N SER A 61 -37.45 9.57 -23.15
CA SER A 61 -37.46 8.59 -22.08
C SER A 61 -36.81 7.26 -22.46
N ALA A 62 -36.91 6.83 -23.72
CA ALA A 62 -36.26 5.60 -24.19
C ALA A 62 -34.73 5.68 -24.16
N PHE A 63 -34.15 6.85 -24.44
CA PHE A 63 -32.70 7.07 -24.30
C PHE A 63 -32.25 7.10 -22.85
N VAL A 64 -33.07 7.65 -21.95
CA VAL A 64 -32.81 7.63 -20.50
C VAL A 64 -32.84 6.20 -19.98
N GLU A 65 -33.82 5.39 -20.41
CA GLU A 65 -33.96 3.98 -20.01
C GLU A 65 -32.79 3.15 -20.54
N ALA A 66 -32.42 3.29 -21.82
CA ALA A 66 -31.27 2.61 -22.38
C ALA A 66 -29.95 2.96 -21.62
N CYS A 67 -29.80 4.22 -21.23
CA CYS A 67 -28.66 4.63 -20.41
C CYS A 67 -28.69 4.01 -19.03
N ALA A 68 -29.86 3.94 -18.39
CA ALA A 68 -30.05 3.30 -17.08
C ALA A 68 -29.74 1.79 -17.14
N ASP A 69 -30.14 1.10 -18.21
CA ASP A 69 -29.82 -0.30 -18.44
C ASP A 69 -28.32 -0.54 -18.59
N GLY A 70 -27.67 0.30 -19.40
CA GLY A 70 -26.22 0.28 -19.54
C GLY A 70 -25.49 0.52 -18.21
N LEU A 71 -25.99 1.44 -17.38
CA LEU A 71 -25.43 1.70 -16.04
C LEU A 71 -25.64 0.52 -15.08
N ARG A 72 -26.78 -0.19 -15.15
CA ARG A 72 -27.00 -1.42 -14.39
C ARG A 72 -26.01 -2.51 -14.79
N SER A 73 -25.82 -2.70 -16.10
CA SER A 73 -24.84 -3.65 -16.63
C SER A 73 -23.41 -3.30 -16.22
N ALA A 74 -23.05 -2.01 -16.31
CA ALA A 74 -21.74 -1.53 -15.88
C ALA A 74 -21.52 -1.76 -14.39
N LYS A 75 -22.52 -1.51 -13.56
CA LYS A 75 -22.46 -1.76 -12.12
C LYS A 75 -22.20 -3.24 -11.85
N ALA A 76 -22.96 -4.16 -12.45
CA ALA A 76 -22.78 -5.60 -12.26
C ALA A 76 -21.37 -6.07 -12.67
N VAL A 77 -20.86 -5.59 -13.82
CA VAL A 77 -19.50 -5.91 -14.28
C VAL A 77 -18.45 -5.39 -13.32
N LEU A 78 -18.60 -4.15 -12.83
CA LEU A 78 -17.64 -3.58 -11.87
C LEU A 78 -17.73 -4.26 -10.50
N GLU A 79 -18.91 -4.67 -10.05
CA GLU A 79 -19.11 -5.47 -8.83
C GLU A 79 -18.41 -6.82 -8.96
N THR A 80 -18.56 -7.53 -10.10
CA THR A 80 -17.81 -8.78 -10.35
C THR A 80 -16.31 -8.57 -10.26
N TYR A 81 -15.78 -7.46 -10.81
CA TYR A 81 -14.35 -7.17 -10.68
C TYR A 81 -13.95 -6.88 -9.23
N LEU A 82 -14.80 -6.18 -8.47
CA LEU A 82 -14.56 -5.95 -7.04
C LEU A 82 -14.59 -7.26 -6.24
N ASP A 83 -15.54 -8.16 -6.54
CA ASP A 83 -15.63 -9.47 -5.88
C ASP A 83 -14.42 -10.35 -6.22
N GLU A 84 -14.00 -10.38 -7.51
CA GLU A 84 -12.78 -11.09 -7.91
C GLU A 84 -11.51 -10.52 -7.24
N PHE A 85 -11.49 -9.23 -6.92
CA PHE A 85 -10.43 -8.64 -6.14
C PHE A 85 -10.56 -8.96 -4.65
N SER A 86 -11.77 -9.10 -4.14
CA SER A 86 -12.00 -9.52 -2.77
C SER A 86 -11.65 -11.00 -2.58
N ASP A 87 -12.01 -11.86 -3.56
CA ASP A 87 -11.67 -13.29 -3.54
C ASP A 87 -10.20 -13.56 -3.89
N LYS A 88 -9.59 -12.76 -4.78
CA LYS A 88 -8.14 -12.75 -5.04
C LYS A 88 -7.37 -11.91 -4.00
N GLY A 89 -8.08 -11.23 -3.12
CA GLY A 89 -7.56 -10.38 -2.05
C GLY A 89 -6.82 -11.12 -0.95
N GLU A 90 -6.60 -12.43 -1.08
CA GLU A 90 -5.54 -13.10 -0.32
C GLU A 90 -4.15 -12.91 -0.94
N THR A 91 -4.04 -12.37 -2.17
CA THR A 91 -2.74 -12.08 -2.78
C THR A 91 -2.74 -10.82 -3.65
N GLY A 92 -2.97 -9.62 -3.11
CA GLY A 92 -2.60 -8.40 -3.82
C GLY A 92 -3.54 -7.22 -3.69
N SER A 93 -3.22 -6.32 -2.78
CA SER A 93 -3.58 -4.89 -2.75
C SER A 93 -5.05 -4.52 -2.56
N THR A 94 -5.66 -4.94 -1.47
CA THR A 94 -6.41 -4.00 -0.66
C THR A 94 -5.42 -2.93 -0.19
N ALA A 95 -5.79 -1.66 -0.19
CA ALA A 95 -5.16 -0.74 0.74
C ALA A 95 -5.37 -1.41 2.11
N ASN A 96 -4.37 -2.14 2.55
CA ASN A 96 -4.33 -2.73 3.86
C ASN A 96 -4.47 -1.53 4.78
N VAL A 97 -5.62 -1.40 5.42
CA VAL A 97 -5.71 -0.57 6.61
C VAL A 97 -4.84 -1.32 7.60
N GLY A 98 -3.53 -1.05 7.51
CA GLY A 98 -2.53 -1.72 8.31
C GLY A 98 -2.92 -1.56 9.77
N ASP A 99 -2.67 -2.56 10.55
CA ASP A 99 -2.90 -2.51 11.99
C ASP A 99 -1.90 -1.53 12.62
N TYR A 100 -2.39 -0.32 12.93
CA TYR A 100 -1.62 0.74 13.60
C TYR A 100 -1.34 0.44 15.08
N SER A 101 -1.76 -0.69 15.62
CA SER A 101 -1.34 -1.16 16.94
C SER A 101 -0.02 -1.91 16.91
N LYS A 102 0.46 -2.30 15.73
CA LYS A 102 1.64 -3.14 15.51
C LYS A 102 2.67 -2.48 14.61
N VAL A 103 3.95 -2.71 14.90
CA VAL A 103 5.08 -2.31 14.05
C VAL A 103 5.97 -3.53 13.83
N PHE A 104 6.24 -3.89 12.59
CA PHE A 104 7.21 -4.94 12.28
C PHE A 104 8.64 -4.45 12.51
N ILE A 105 9.45 -5.29 13.15
CA ILE A 105 10.90 -5.07 13.26
C ILE A 105 11.60 -6.20 12.52
N VAL A 106 12.38 -5.82 11.52
CA VAL A 106 13.18 -6.76 10.74
C VAL A 106 14.65 -6.42 10.92
N HIS A 107 15.45 -7.38 11.32
CA HIS A 107 16.82 -7.17 11.79
C HIS A 107 17.76 -8.29 11.34
N GLY A 108 19.07 -7.98 11.30
CA GLY A 108 20.15 -8.94 11.17
C GLY A 108 20.58 -9.50 12.56
N HIS A 109 21.89 -9.51 12.83
CA HIS A 109 22.44 -10.14 14.03
C HIS A 109 22.53 -9.21 15.26
N ASN A 110 22.37 -7.91 15.12
CA ASN A 110 22.47 -6.97 16.24
C ASN A 110 21.23 -7.04 17.16
N GLY A 111 21.30 -7.92 18.15
CA GLY A 111 20.23 -8.11 19.12
C GLY A 111 20.02 -6.91 20.05
N GLU A 112 21.07 -6.16 20.39
CA GLU A 112 20.96 -4.99 21.26
C GLU A 112 20.15 -3.87 20.62
N LEU A 113 20.46 -3.51 19.38
CA LEU A 113 19.71 -2.49 18.64
C LEU A 113 18.26 -2.90 18.46
N ARG A 114 18.02 -4.18 18.14
CA ARG A 114 16.65 -4.74 18.03
C ARG A 114 15.84 -4.53 19.30
N GLU A 115 16.39 -4.94 20.45
CA GLU A 115 15.73 -4.80 21.77
C GLU A 115 15.47 -3.32 22.09
N ARG A 116 16.43 -2.46 21.81
CA ARG A 116 16.29 -1.01 22.00
C ARG A 116 15.14 -0.43 21.18
N VAL A 117 15.07 -0.79 19.90
CA VAL A 117 13.97 -0.38 19.01
C VAL A 117 12.63 -0.94 19.49
N ALA A 118 12.56 -2.21 19.88
CA ALA A 118 11.34 -2.81 20.40
C ALA A 118 10.82 -2.06 21.65
N ARG A 119 11.68 -1.75 22.60
CA ARG A 119 11.30 -0.99 23.82
C ARG A 119 10.83 0.42 23.50
N ILE A 120 11.41 1.10 22.51
CA ILE A 120 10.97 2.43 22.08
C ILE A 120 9.53 2.36 21.54
N ILE A 121 9.24 1.37 20.71
CA ILE A 121 7.91 1.14 20.13
C ILE A 121 6.90 0.79 21.23
N GLU A 122 7.24 -0.12 22.12
CA GLU A 122 6.38 -0.58 23.21
C GLU A 122 6.05 0.53 24.22
N ARG A 123 7.00 1.44 24.49
CA ARG A 123 6.73 2.63 25.32
C ARG A 123 5.67 3.56 24.73
N GLN A 124 5.45 3.51 23.42
CA GLN A 124 4.35 4.23 22.76
C GLN A 124 2.99 3.52 22.92
N GLY A 125 2.95 2.33 23.52
CA GLY A 125 1.75 1.50 23.63
C GLY A 125 1.46 0.68 22.37
N LEU A 126 2.47 0.54 21.50
CA LEU A 126 2.39 -0.27 20.29
C LEU A 126 3.00 -1.66 20.53
N THR A 127 2.61 -2.64 19.73
CA THR A 127 3.19 -3.98 19.76
C THR A 127 4.36 -4.04 18.77
N ALA A 128 5.56 -4.32 19.28
CA ALA A 128 6.73 -4.60 18.44
C ALA A 128 6.71 -6.07 18.01
N VAL A 129 6.50 -6.32 16.71
CA VAL A 129 6.51 -7.67 16.13
C VAL A 129 7.87 -7.94 15.51
N VAL A 130 8.71 -8.69 16.20
CA VAL A 130 10.06 -9.01 15.74
C VAL A 130 10.02 -10.18 14.77
N LEU A 131 10.38 -9.94 13.53
CA LEU A 131 10.48 -10.96 12.50
C LEU A 131 11.90 -11.52 12.49
N ASN A 132 12.06 -12.70 13.10
CA ASN A 132 13.36 -13.38 13.21
C ASN A 132 13.72 -14.10 11.91
N GLU A 133 14.96 -13.94 11.44
CA GLU A 133 15.52 -14.73 10.35
C GLU A 133 15.68 -16.22 10.70
N GLN A 134 15.73 -16.55 11.98
CA GLN A 134 15.85 -17.95 12.41
C GLN A 134 14.59 -18.72 12.06
N SER A 135 14.78 -19.69 11.16
CA SER A 135 13.77 -20.60 10.66
C SER A 135 13.12 -21.42 11.75
N ASN A 136 12.00 -20.97 12.29
CA ASN A 136 11.09 -21.91 12.89
C ASN A 136 10.38 -22.65 11.75
N GLN A 137 10.77 -23.91 11.49
CA GLN A 137 10.11 -24.85 10.57
C GLN A 137 10.22 -24.53 9.08
N GLY A 138 11.28 -23.87 8.60
CA GLY A 138 11.48 -23.63 7.16
C GLY A 138 10.56 -22.58 6.52
N LYS A 139 9.79 -21.85 7.33
CA LYS A 139 8.93 -20.76 6.82
C LYS A 139 9.77 -19.57 6.36
N THR A 140 9.47 -19.08 5.18
CA THR A 140 10.03 -17.84 4.66
C THR A 140 9.50 -16.64 5.44
N ILE A 141 10.15 -15.47 5.31
CA ILE A 141 9.64 -14.24 5.93
C ILE A 141 8.25 -13.87 5.40
N ILE A 142 7.94 -14.23 4.16
CA ILE A 142 6.64 -14.03 3.52
C ILE A 142 5.55 -14.80 4.25
N GLU A 143 5.79 -16.09 4.52
CA GLU A 143 4.86 -16.95 5.26
C GLU A 143 4.68 -16.51 6.72
N LYS A 144 5.73 -15.96 7.34
CA LYS A 144 5.62 -15.37 8.68
C LYS A 144 4.72 -14.13 8.70
N LEU A 145 4.86 -13.26 7.70
CA LEU A 145 4.02 -12.08 7.55
C LEU A 145 2.54 -12.40 7.32
N GLU A 146 2.26 -13.51 6.65
CA GLU A 146 0.90 -14.00 6.46
C GLU A 146 0.28 -14.48 7.79
N VAL A 147 1.08 -15.06 8.67
CA VAL A 147 0.65 -15.54 9.99
C VAL A 147 0.51 -14.40 11.01
N GLU A 148 1.46 -13.45 11.04
CA GLU A 148 1.48 -12.36 12.03
C GLU A 148 0.49 -11.23 11.71
N GLY A 149 -0.16 -11.29 10.56
CA GLY A 149 -1.13 -10.29 10.12
C GLY A 149 -0.48 -9.05 9.48
N SER A 150 -1.26 -7.98 9.33
CA SER A 150 -0.85 -6.76 8.63
C SER A 150 -0.55 -5.63 9.59
N ALA A 151 0.72 -5.33 9.88
CA ALA A 151 1.09 -4.05 10.48
C ALA A 151 1.03 -2.92 9.43
N ALA A 152 0.74 -1.69 9.87
CA ALA A 152 0.71 -0.53 8.99
C ALA A 152 2.10 -0.09 8.53
N GLY A 153 3.16 -0.39 9.31
CA GLY A 153 4.53 -0.03 9.00
C GLY A 153 5.56 -1.01 9.52
N ALA A 154 6.79 -0.84 9.03
CA ALA A 154 7.94 -1.65 9.41
C ALA A 154 9.17 -0.79 9.74
N VAL A 155 9.99 -1.27 10.66
CA VAL A 155 11.33 -0.75 10.96
C VAL A 155 12.36 -1.79 10.52
N ARG A 156 13.28 -1.38 9.66
CA ARG A 156 14.39 -2.22 9.16
C ARG A 156 15.69 -1.77 9.77
N LEU A 157 16.44 -2.74 10.32
CA LEU A 157 17.73 -2.48 10.95
C LEU A 157 18.84 -2.95 10.01
N PHE A 158 19.61 -2.00 9.48
CA PHE A 158 20.80 -2.26 8.69
C PHE A 158 22.01 -2.15 9.61
N THR A 159 22.59 -3.29 9.93
CA THR A 159 23.75 -3.45 10.80
C THR A 159 24.94 -4.02 10.02
N ALA A 160 26.15 -3.81 10.52
CA ALA A 160 27.40 -4.25 9.86
C ALA A 160 27.59 -5.79 10.01
N ASP A 161 26.68 -6.55 9.42
CA ASP A 161 26.67 -8.01 9.54
C ASP A 161 27.56 -8.71 8.48
N ASP A 162 27.74 -8.07 7.33
CA ASP A 162 28.54 -8.58 6.21
C ASP A 162 29.56 -7.54 5.73
N GLU A 163 30.52 -7.98 4.93
CA GLU A 163 31.43 -7.11 4.19
C GLU A 163 31.27 -7.34 2.68
N GLY A 164 31.44 -6.29 1.89
CA GLY A 164 31.38 -6.39 0.45
C GLY A 164 32.12 -5.27 -0.26
N ARG A 165 32.41 -5.50 -1.54
CA ARG A 165 33.05 -4.50 -2.41
C ARG A 165 32.60 -4.66 -3.85
N ALA A 166 32.63 -3.59 -4.62
CA ALA A 166 32.55 -3.70 -6.06
C ALA A 166 33.82 -4.42 -6.60
N GLN A 167 33.70 -5.10 -7.73
CA GLN A 167 34.80 -5.88 -8.30
C GLN A 167 36.07 -5.01 -8.56
N ALA A 168 35.89 -3.72 -8.86
CA ALA A 168 36.98 -2.78 -9.12
C ALA A 168 37.58 -2.16 -7.85
N GLU A 169 36.93 -2.32 -6.67
CA GLU A 169 37.44 -1.80 -5.41
C GLU A 169 38.44 -2.77 -4.75
N GLN A 170 39.46 -2.23 -4.09
CA GLN A 170 40.50 -3.03 -3.41
C GLN A 170 40.08 -3.43 -1.99
N SER A 171 39.28 -2.62 -1.29
CA SER A 171 38.85 -2.83 0.10
C SER A 171 37.38 -3.12 0.19
N ALA A 172 37.00 -4.09 1.05
CA ALA A 172 35.63 -4.33 1.40
C ALA A 172 35.11 -3.26 2.38
N LYS A 173 33.83 -2.98 2.33
CA LYS A 173 33.12 -2.06 3.24
C LYS A 173 32.09 -2.82 4.05
N PRO A 174 31.83 -2.44 5.31
CA PRO A 174 30.74 -2.99 6.08
C PRO A 174 29.40 -2.75 5.35
N ARG A 175 28.55 -3.75 5.34
CA ARG A 175 27.21 -3.66 4.75
C ARG A 175 26.20 -4.52 5.51
N ALA A 176 24.94 -4.19 5.34
CA ALA A 176 23.85 -5.04 5.81
C ALA A 176 23.87 -6.38 5.06
N ARG A 177 23.47 -7.43 5.75
CA ARG A 177 23.31 -8.77 5.17
C ARG A 177 22.39 -8.73 3.94
N GLN A 178 22.72 -9.52 2.92
CA GLN A 178 21.97 -9.55 1.66
C GLN A 178 20.47 -9.83 1.86
N ASN A 179 20.11 -10.75 2.78
CA ASN A 179 18.73 -11.04 3.09
C ASN A 179 18.00 -9.80 3.66
N VAL A 180 18.65 -9.04 4.55
CA VAL A 180 18.07 -7.82 5.12
C VAL A 180 17.77 -6.79 4.04
N VAL A 181 18.66 -6.64 3.05
CA VAL A 181 18.46 -5.74 1.90
C VAL A 181 17.30 -6.22 1.02
N PHE A 182 17.27 -7.53 0.70
CA PHE A 182 16.18 -8.13 -0.07
C PHE A 182 14.81 -7.92 0.61
N GLU A 183 14.74 -8.21 1.90
CA GLU A 183 13.53 -8.03 2.69
C GLU A 183 13.11 -6.57 2.80
N ALA A 184 14.05 -5.61 2.86
CA ALA A 184 13.72 -4.18 2.81
C ALA A 184 12.99 -3.84 1.51
N GLY A 185 13.47 -4.33 0.37
CA GLY A 185 12.80 -4.19 -0.92
C GLY A 185 11.40 -4.79 -0.92
N TYR A 186 11.24 -5.98 -0.35
CA TYR A 186 9.93 -6.63 -0.21
C TYR A 186 8.94 -5.79 0.61
N PHE A 187 9.37 -5.27 1.78
CA PHE A 187 8.53 -4.41 2.62
C PHE A 187 8.16 -3.10 1.95
N ILE A 188 9.11 -2.47 1.25
CA ILE A 188 8.85 -1.26 0.47
C ILE A 188 7.80 -1.54 -0.62
N GLY A 189 7.89 -2.66 -1.31
CA GLY A 189 6.90 -3.08 -2.30
C GLY A 189 5.51 -3.36 -1.71
N ARG A 190 5.45 -3.94 -0.51
CA ARG A 190 4.19 -4.34 0.16
C ARG A 190 3.52 -3.20 0.91
N LEU A 191 4.29 -2.44 1.70
CA LEU A 191 3.77 -1.39 2.60
C LEU A 191 3.87 0.00 1.99
N ARG A 192 4.53 0.16 0.85
CA ARG A 192 5.03 1.39 0.24
C ARG A 192 6.21 1.99 1.02
N ARG A 193 7.01 2.80 0.33
CA ARG A 193 8.24 3.38 0.89
C ARG A 193 7.99 4.25 2.12
N GLU A 194 6.92 5.02 2.11
CA GLU A 194 6.51 5.92 3.18
C GLU A 194 6.16 5.21 4.51
N ASN A 195 5.92 3.90 4.48
CA ASN A 195 5.56 3.09 5.64
C ASN A 195 6.72 2.16 6.10
N VAL A 196 7.94 2.41 5.63
CA VAL A 196 9.13 1.63 6.03
C VAL A 196 10.22 2.57 6.50
N ALA A 197 10.47 2.59 7.82
CA ALA A 197 11.63 3.26 8.41
C ALA A 197 12.86 2.36 8.28
N ILE A 198 13.97 2.93 7.85
CA ILE A 198 15.26 2.23 7.76
C ILE A 198 16.23 2.88 8.74
N LEU A 199 16.62 2.12 9.77
CA LEU A 199 17.70 2.48 10.69
C LEU A 199 18.99 1.89 10.16
N VAL A 200 20.00 2.74 10.05
CA VAL A 200 21.32 2.36 9.53
C VAL A 200 22.35 2.57 10.62
N ASP A 201 23.14 1.56 10.90
CA ASP A 201 24.29 1.68 11.79
C ASP A 201 25.39 2.52 11.14
N LYS A 202 26.33 3.01 11.97
CA LYS A 202 27.38 3.90 11.51
C LYS A 202 28.29 3.19 10.47
N ASP A 203 28.68 3.92 9.44
CA ASP A 203 29.69 3.53 8.44
C ASP A 203 29.32 2.33 7.55
N ILE A 204 28.01 2.03 7.39
CA ILE A 204 27.54 0.96 6.52
C ILE A 204 27.28 1.46 5.11
N GLU A 205 27.72 0.70 4.11
CA GLU A 205 27.32 0.90 2.73
C GLU A 205 25.84 0.50 2.53
N ILE A 206 25.03 1.45 2.07
CA ILE A 206 23.62 1.22 1.75
C ILE A 206 23.37 1.33 0.24
N PRO A 207 22.36 0.64 -0.32
CA PRO A 207 21.95 0.84 -1.71
C PRO A 207 21.58 2.30 -1.98
N SER A 208 22.08 2.85 -3.10
CA SER A 208 21.89 4.27 -3.48
C SER A 208 20.43 4.71 -3.57
N ASP A 209 19.53 3.78 -3.86
CA ASP A 209 18.09 4.05 -4.01
C ASP A 209 17.31 4.05 -2.69
N LEU A 210 17.99 3.75 -1.56
CA LEU A 210 17.41 3.81 -0.24
C LEU A 210 17.69 5.18 0.41
N GLN A 211 16.85 6.17 0.12
CA GLN A 211 16.91 7.50 0.73
C GLN A 211 15.99 7.60 1.96
N GLY A 212 16.19 8.64 2.78
CA GLY A 212 15.36 8.88 3.96
C GLY A 212 15.59 7.84 5.06
N VAL A 213 16.86 7.52 5.35
CA VAL A 213 17.25 6.60 6.42
C VAL A 213 17.55 7.37 7.73
N VAL A 214 17.38 6.69 8.85
CA VAL A 214 17.76 7.17 10.19
C VAL A 214 19.08 6.52 10.58
N TYR A 215 20.10 7.32 10.85
CA TYR A 215 21.40 6.80 11.30
C TYR A 215 21.46 6.68 12.81
N THR A 216 21.74 5.48 13.33
CA THR A 216 21.81 5.20 14.78
C THR A 216 23.05 5.84 15.45
N GLY A 217 24.05 6.21 14.66
CA GLY A 217 25.24 6.91 15.13
C GLY A 217 25.06 8.41 15.39
N THR A 218 23.86 8.97 15.17
CA THR A 218 23.56 10.38 15.43
C THR A 218 22.90 10.56 16.80
N ASP A 219 23.16 11.69 17.44
CA ASP A 219 22.43 12.06 18.65
C ASP A 219 20.93 12.14 18.36
N ASN A 220 20.12 11.61 19.27
CA ASN A 220 18.64 11.59 19.17
C ASN A 220 18.08 10.76 17.99
N TRP A 221 18.71 9.72 17.52
CA TRP A 221 18.17 8.85 16.48
C TRP A 221 16.81 8.22 16.89
N GLU A 222 16.59 7.97 18.18
CA GLU A 222 15.32 7.46 18.72
C GLU A 222 14.18 8.43 18.46
N PHE A 223 14.45 9.74 18.63
CA PHE A 223 13.48 10.77 18.32
C PHE A 223 13.17 10.82 16.81
N SER A 224 14.20 10.63 15.97
CA SER A 224 14.04 10.55 14.52
C SER A 224 13.19 9.35 14.12
N LEU A 225 13.41 8.17 14.71
CA LEU A 225 12.58 6.98 14.53
C LEU A 225 11.12 7.24 14.89
N LEU A 226 10.86 7.86 16.05
CA LEU A 226 9.49 8.17 16.47
C LEU A 226 8.82 9.19 15.54
N LYS A 227 9.56 10.13 14.95
CA LYS A 227 9.04 11.04 13.92
C LYS A 227 8.65 10.26 12.65
N GLU A 228 9.48 9.31 12.21
CA GLU A 228 9.15 8.45 11.08
C GLU A 228 7.87 7.65 11.35
N LEU A 229 7.74 6.99 12.50
CA LEU A 229 6.52 6.27 12.88
C LEU A 229 5.29 7.19 12.93
N LYS A 230 5.45 8.41 13.43
CA LYS A 230 4.38 9.42 13.44
C LYS A 230 3.96 9.82 12.02
N SER A 231 4.92 9.97 11.10
CA SER A 231 4.63 10.30 9.69
C SER A 231 3.90 9.18 8.95
N MET A 232 4.10 7.93 9.36
CA MET A 232 3.37 6.74 8.88
C MET A 232 1.92 6.69 9.40
N GLY A 233 1.55 7.56 10.37
CA GLY A 233 0.20 7.61 10.94
C GLY A 233 0.03 6.93 12.29
N TYR A 234 1.12 6.43 12.90
CA TYR A 234 1.05 5.89 14.26
C TYR A 234 0.79 6.98 15.31
N SER A 235 0.05 6.62 16.36
CA SER A 235 -0.18 7.51 17.52
C SER A 235 1.07 7.56 18.39
N ILE A 236 1.93 8.54 18.18
CA ILE A 236 3.21 8.72 18.86
C ILE A 236 3.19 9.93 19.78
N ASP A 237 3.51 9.71 21.05
CA ASP A 237 3.78 10.75 22.04
C ASP A 237 5.29 10.92 22.24
N LEU A 238 5.84 11.98 21.67
CA LEU A 238 7.28 12.26 21.75
C LEU A 238 7.77 12.55 23.18
N ASN A 239 6.87 12.91 24.11
CA ASN A 239 7.23 13.16 25.53
C ASN A 239 7.51 11.86 26.30
N LYS A 240 7.12 10.70 25.77
CA LYS A 240 7.43 9.38 26.34
C LYS A 240 8.86 8.90 26.06
N LEU A 241 9.66 9.65 25.33
CA LEU A 241 11.09 9.48 25.20
C LEU A 241 11.76 10.04 26.49
N VAL A 242 11.69 9.27 27.56
CA VAL A 242 12.48 9.56 28.77
C VAL A 242 13.76 8.75 28.67
N PHE A 243 14.90 9.45 28.63
CA PHE A 243 16.24 8.89 28.68
C PHE A 243 16.59 8.38 30.09
#